data_82db9cb84fffd5e0608706810c25dbaf
#
_entry.id   82db9cb84fffd5e0608706810c25dbaf
#
_cell.length_a   1.000
_cell.length_b   1.000
_cell.length_c   1.000
_cell.angle_alpha   90.00
_cell.angle_beta   90.00
_cell.angle_gamma   90.00
#
_symmetry.space_group_name_H-M   'P 1'
#
loop_
_entity.id
_entity.type
_entity.pdbx_description
1 polymer ?
#
loop_
_entity_poly.entity_id
_entity_poly.type
_entity_poly.pdbx_seq_one_letter_code
_entity_poly.pdbx_strand_id
1 'polypeptide(L)'
;ERPLMIAGPCSAESEEQLFNTATKLKNNGIEVLRAGIWKPRTRPNCFEGVGVKGLPWLQNIQKELGMKISTEVANAHHVEVALKYGMNMVWIGARSTANPFAVQEIAESLKGVDIPVLVKNPVNPDIELWIGAFERLYLCGITKLGAIHRGFSSYNSTRYRNMPQWQIPIELKRRIKNLPL
;
A
#
# COMPACT_ATOMS: atom_id res chain seq x y z
N GLU A 1 8.99 -22.74 0.63
CA GLU A 1 8.11 -21.84 1.39
C GLU A 1 6.98 -21.31 0.49
N ARG A 2 5.80 -21.15 1.05
CA ARG A 2 4.69 -20.51 0.31
C ARG A 2 4.86 -18.98 0.38
N PRO A 3 4.54 -18.24 -0.70
CA PRO A 3 4.59 -16.79 -0.67
C PRO A 3 3.56 -16.24 0.34
N LEU A 4 3.88 -15.14 1.00
CA LEU A 4 2.93 -14.42 1.84
C LEU A 4 1.81 -13.84 0.97
N MET A 5 0.57 -14.22 1.27
CA MET A 5 -0.61 -13.71 0.58
C MET A 5 -1.21 -12.53 1.35
N ILE A 6 -1.27 -11.38 0.68
CA ILE A 6 -1.96 -10.18 1.18
C ILE A 6 -3.14 -9.92 0.25
N ALA A 7 -4.35 -10.15 0.73
CA ALA A 7 -5.55 -10.12 -0.11
C ALA A 7 -6.64 -9.23 0.49
N GLY A 8 -7.60 -8.82 -0.35
CA GLY A 8 -8.72 -8.00 0.07
C GLY A 8 -9.22 -7.07 -1.04
N PRO A 9 -10.28 -6.31 -0.79
CA PRO A 9 -10.90 -5.47 -1.80
C PRO A 9 -9.99 -4.30 -2.18
N CYS A 10 -10.04 -3.89 -3.44
CA CYS A 10 -9.35 -2.67 -3.88
C CYS A 10 -9.86 -1.44 -3.14
N SER A 11 -11.16 -1.42 -2.84
CA SER A 11 -11.85 -0.38 -2.09
C SER A 11 -12.77 -1.00 -1.05
N ALA A 12 -12.66 -0.55 0.20
CA ALA A 12 -13.68 -0.79 1.20
C ALA A 12 -14.83 0.20 0.93
N GLU A 13 -16.03 -0.32 0.70
CA GLU A 13 -17.21 0.49 0.33
C GLU A 13 -18.29 0.45 1.41
N SER A 14 -18.39 -0.65 2.14
CA SER A 14 -19.23 -0.80 3.32
C SER A 14 -18.59 -1.73 4.34
N GLU A 15 -19.03 -1.65 5.59
CA GLU A 15 -18.57 -2.54 6.66
C GLU A 15 -18.92 -3.99 6.35
N GLU A 16 -20.15 -4.23 5.90
CA GLU A 16 -20.64 -5.55 5.53
C GLU A 16 -19.81 -6.18 4.39
N GLN A 17 -19.57 -5.44 3.30
CA GLN A 17 -18.75 -5.90 2.18
C GLN A 17 -17.35 -6.28 2.66
N LEU A 18 -16.76 -5.45 3.50
CA LEU A 18 -15.40 -5.65 3.98
C LEU A 18 -15.31 -6.86 4.91
N PHE A 19 -16.23 -6.98 5.87
CA PHE A 19 -16.27 -8.09 6.83
C PHE A 19 -16.55 -9.43 6.16
N ASN A 20 -17.52 -9.50 5.25
CA ASN A 20 -17.82 -10.70 4.47
C ASN A 20 -16.61 -11.13 3.61
N THR A 21 -15.90 -10.19 3.03
CA THR A 21 -14.67 -10.47 2.26
C THR A 21 -13.58 -11.02 3.17
N ALA A 22 -13.35 -10.37 4.32
CA ALA A 22 -12.34 -10.79 5.29
C ALA A 22 -12.61 -12.21 5.83
N THR A 23 -13.87 -12.51 6.17
CA THR A 23 -14.28 -13.84 6.64
C THR A 23 -13.97 -14.93 5.60
N LYS A 24 -14.33 -14.70 4.34
CA LYS A 24 -14.02 -15.64 3.26
C LYS A 24 -12.52 -15.84 3.06
N LEU A 25 -11.75 -14.76 3.14
CA LEU A 25 -10.28 -14.83 3.02
C LEU A 25 -9.67 -15.58 4.20
N LYS A 26 -10.10 -15.30 5.43
CA LYS A 26 -9.63 -16.00 6.63
C LYS A 26 -9.90 -17.50 6.55
N ASN A 27 -11.09 -17.91 6.13
CA ASN A 27 -11.47 -19.32 5.95
C ASN A 27 -10.63 -20.03 4.86
N ASN A 28 -9.99 -19.28 3.97
CA ASN A 28 -9.07 -19.78 2.96
C ASN A 28 -7.58 -19.61 3.36
N GLY A 29 -7.28 -19.36 4.63
CA GLY A 29 -5.93 -19.31 5.18
C GLY A 29 -5.17 -18.02 4.89
N ILE A 30 -5.87 -16.94 4.50
CA ILE A 30 -5.26 -15.62 4.34
C ILE A 30 -5.23 -14.92 5.72
N GLU A 31 -4.05 -14.51 6.13
CA GLU A 31 -3.85 -13.86 7.43
C GLU A 31 -3.73 -12.34 7.38
N VAL A 32 -3.45 -11.79 6.20
CA VAL A 32 -3.27 -10.35 6.02
C VAL A 32 -4.33 -9.80 5.08
N LEU A 33 -5.24 -8.99 5.63
CA LEU A 33 -6.24 -8.26 4.86
C LEU A 33 -5.67 -6.92 4.38
N ARG A 34 -5.85 -6.61 3.11
CA ARG A 34 -5.63 -5.28 2.58
C ARG A 34 -6.95 -4.65 2.14
N ALA A 35 -7.18 -3.38 2.46
CA ALA A 35 -8.31 -2.63 1.93
C ALA A 35 -7.94 -1.15 1.74
N GLY A 36 -8.24 -0.60 0.58
CA GLY A 36 -8.07 0.82 0.32
C GLY A 36 -9.26 1.60 0.84
N ILE A 37 -9.05 2.48 1.82
CA ILE A 37 -10.08 3.39 2.35
C ILE A 37 -9.91 4.81 1.82
N TRP A 38 -8.73 5.17 1.37
CA TRP A 38 -8.43 6.39 0.64
C TRP A 38 -8.07 6.04 -0.80
N LYS A 39 -8.70 6.71 -1.75
CA LYS A 39 -8.59 6.41 -3.19
C LYS A 39 -8.22 7.68 -3.95
N PRO A 40 -6.92 7.98 -4.13
CA PRO A 40 -6.51 9.11 -4.94
C PRO A 40 -7.00 8.93 -6.38
N ARG A 41 -7.87 9.83 -6.83
CA ARG A 41 -8.45 9.79 -8.17
C ARG A 41 -7.84 10.87 -9.06
N THR A 42 -7.78 10.58 -10.36
CA THR A 42 -7.23 11.52 -11.34
C THR A 42 -8.21 12.67 -11.61
N ARG A 43 -9.52 12.40 -11.52
CA ARG A 43 -10.55 13.39 -11.79
C ARG A 43 -11.40 13.62 -10.53
N PRO A 44 -11.90 14.84 -10.30
CA PRO A 44 -12.83 15.12 -9.23
C PRO A 44 -14.18 14.41 -9.46
N ASN A 45 -15.04 14.40 -8.45
CA ASN A 45 -16.37 13.78 -8.47
C ASN A 45 -16.38 12.25 -8.69
N CYS A 46 -15.25 11.60 -8.44
CA CYS A 46 -15.16 10.13 -8.35
C CYS A 46 -15.18 9.71 -6.89
N PHE A 47 -15.58 8.47 -6.61
CA PHE A 47 -15.50 7.93 -5.25
C PHE A 47 -14.04 7.88 -4.76
N GLU A 48 -13.72 8.68 -3.76
CA GLU A 48 -12.38 8.84 -3.20
C GLU A 48 -12.10 7.93 -2.00
N GLY A 49 -12.99 6.98 -1.76
CA GLY A 49 -12.94 6.07 -0.63
C GLY A 49 -13.82 6.52 0.53
N VAL A 50 -13.98 5.65 1.51
CA VAL A 50 -14.76 5.94 2.72
C VAL A 50 -13.98 6.76 3.75
N GLY A 51 -12.68 6.90 3.55
CA GLY A 51 -11.81 7.66 4.43
C GLY A 51 -11.70 7.05 5.82
N VAL A 52 -11.59 7.92 6.80
CA VAL A 52 -11.44 7.57 8.23
C VAL A 52 -12.55 6.63 8.73
N LYS A 53 -13.75 6.69 8.15
CA LYS A 53 -14.89 5.82 8.52
C LYS A 53 -14.58 4.33 8.33
N GLY A 54 -13.67 3.97 7.43
CA GLY A 54 -13.25 2.59 7.19
C GLY A 54 -12.27 2.04 8.23
N LEU A 55 -11.64 2.88 9.05
CA LEU A 55 -10.67 2.43 10.05
C LEU A 55 -11.30 1.60 11.17
N PRO A 56 -12.44 1.99 11.78
CA PRO A 56 -13.15 1.13 12.73
C PRO A 56 -13.53 -0.24 12.14
N TRP A 57 -13.92 -0.31 10.87
CA TRP A 57 -14.25 -1.58 10.21
C TRP A 57 -13.03 -2.51 10.12
N LEU A 58 -11.88 -1.96 9.74
CA LEU A 58 -10.62 -2.73 9.72
C LEU A 58 -10.22 -3.18 11.12
N GLN A 59 -10.32 -2.30 12.12
CA GLN A 59 -10.04 -2.66 13.51
C GLN A 59 -10.98 -3.75 14.04
N ASN A 60 -12.25 -3.72 13.66
CA ASN A 60 -13.22 -4.77 14.01
C ASN A 60 -12.81 -6.13 13.42
N ILE A 61 -12.40 -6.17 12.15
CA ILE A 61 -11.89 -7.39 11.51
C ILE A 61 -10.65 -7.93 12.25
N GLN A 62 -9.74 -7.06 12.66
CA GLN A 62 -8.58 -7.48 13.45
C GLN A 62 -9.01 -8.14 14.77
N LYS A 63 -9.98 -7.55 15.46
CA LYS A 63 -10.48 -8.07 16.75
C LYS A 63 -11.26 -9.37 16.59
N GLU A 64 -12.20 -9.43 15.66
CA GLU A 64 -13.13 -10.56 15.51
C GLU A 64 -12.51 -11.75 14.76
N LEU A 65 -11.69 -11.49 13.73
CA LEU A 65 -11.12 -12.55 12.89
C LEU A 65 -9.63 -12.81 13.14
N GLY A 66 -8.98 -12.02 13.99
CA GLY A 66 -7.54 -12.14 14.28
C GLY A 66 -6.67 -11.92 13.04
N MET A 67 -7.15 -11.19 12.02
CA MET A 67 -6.38 -10.89 10.82
C MET A 67 -5.49 -9.67 11.04
N LYS A 68 -4.30 -9.69 10.46
CA LYS A 68 -3.50 -8.46 10.29
C LYS A 68 -4.17 -7.58 9.25
N ILE A 69 -4.20 -6.27 9.50
CA ILE A 69 -4.88 -5.30 8.64
C ILE A 69 -3.92 -4.30 8.03
N SER A 70 -4.19 -3.91 6.79
CA SER A 70 -3.37 -2.93 6.08
C SER A 70 -4.20 -2.01 5.19
N THR A 71 -3.71 -0.79 4.98
CA THR A 71 -4.34 0.21 4.11
C THR A 71 -3.32 1.08 3.39
N GLU A 72 -3.78 1.80 2.36
CA GLU A 72 -2.98 2.82 1.65
C GLU A 72 -2.85 4.09 2.49
N VAL A 73 -1.67 4.70 2.49
CA VAL A 73 -1.45 6.04 3.04
C VAL A 73 -0.89 6.96 1.96
N ALA A 74 -1.26 8.23 2.01
CA ALA A 74 -0.88 9.22 0.99
C ALA A 74 -0.27 10.50 1.58
N ASN A 75 -0.33 10.69 2.90
CA ASN A 75 0.19 11.85 3.64
C ASN A 75 0.39 11.49 5.12
N ALA A 76 0.94 12.42 5.91
CA ALA A 76 1.17 12.26 7.34
C ALA A 76 -0.11 11.97 8.12
N HIS A 77 -1.19 12.69 7.86
CA HIS A 77 -2.45 12.50 8.56
C HIS A 77 -3.01 11.06 8.37
N HIS A 78 -2.91 10.50 7.15
CA HIS A 78 -3.30 9.11 6.92
C HIS A 78 -2.47 8.13 7.74
N VAL A 79 -1.16 8.39 7.90
CA VAL A 79 -0.27 7.57 8.74
C VAL A 79 -0.72 7.64 10.19
N GLU A 80 -0.88 8.84 10.74
CA GLU A 80 -1.25 9.05 12.14
C GLU A 80 -2.55 8.34 12.51
N VAL A 81 -3.60 8.53 11.69
CA VAL A 81 -4.90 7.88 11.99
C VAL A 81 -4.86 6.37 11.75
N ALA A 82 -4.12 5.89 10.75
CA ALA A 82 -3.94 4.46 10.52
C ALA A 82 -3.24 3.79 11.73
N LEU A 83 -2.19 4.39 12.26
CA LEU A 83 -1.48 3.89 13.43
C LEU A 83 -2.37 3.90 14.68
N LYS A 84 -3.16 4.96 14.89
CA LYS A 84 -4.11 5.08 16.00
C LYS A 84 -5.15 3.94 16.02
N TYR A 85 -5.53 3.43 14.85
CA TYR A 85 -6.44 2.30 14.71
C TYR A 85 -5.74 0.93 14.60
N GLY A 86 -4.44 0.87 14.89
CA GLY A 86 -3.69 -0.37 15.01
C GLY A 86 -3.39 -1.07 13.68
N MET A 87 -3.20 -0.34 12.59
CA MET A 87 -2.76 -0.93 11.32
C MET A 87 -1.44 -1.67 11.51
N ASN A 88 -1.40 -2.93 11.07
CA ASN A 88 -0.22 -3.79 11.18
C ASN A 88 0.78 -3.57 10.04
N MET A 89 0.34 -2.92 8.97
CA MET A 89 1.12 -2.65 7.76
C MET A 89 0.46 -1.49 7.01
N VAL A 90 1.25 -0.70 6.32
CA VAL A 90 0.75 0.32 5.39
C VAL A 90 1.42 0.21 4.02
N TRP A 91 0.80 0.73 2.99
CA TRP A 91 1.48 0.89 1.71
C TRP A 91 1.34 2.30 1.14
N ILE A 92 2.38 2.74 0.47
CA ILE A 92 2.42 4.00 -0.27
C ILE A 92 1.90 3.74 -1.69
N GLY A 93 0.88 4.48 -2.10
CA GLY A 93 0.27 4.35 -3.41
C GLY A 93 1.14 4.89 -4.54
N ALA A 94 0.95 4.40 -5.76
CA ALA A 94 1.77 4.76 -6.92
C ALA A 94 1.79 6.28 -7.24
N ARG A 95 0.71 6.99 -6.95
CA ARG A 95 0.65 8.46 -7.13
C ARG A 95 1.44 9.19 -6.06
N SER A 96 1.40 8.70 -4.83
CA SER A 96 2.20 9.26 -3.73
C SER A 96 3.69 8.94 -3.90
N THR A 97 4.03 7.74 -4.37
CA THR A 97 5.43 7.37 -4.68
C THR A 97 6.06 8.27 -5.74
N ALA A 98 5.27 8.79 -6.69
CA ALA A 98 5.75 9.73 -7.69
C ALA A 98 6.02 11.16 -7.16
N ASN A 99 5.70 11.41 -5.89
CA ASN A 99 5.92 12.72 -5.24
C ASN A 99 6.90 12.58 -4.07
N PRO A 100 8.17 13.01 -4.23
CA PRO A 100 9.19 12.91 -3.18
C PRO A 100 8.84 13.63 -1.88
N PHE A 101 8.09 14.74 -1.93
CA PHE A 101 7.65 15.45 -0.73
C PHE A 101 6.62 14.65 0.06
N ALA A 102 5.64 14.04 -0.63
CA ALA A 102 4.66 13.17 0.02
C ALA A 102 5.33 11.94 0.65
N VAL A 103 6.30 11.34 -0.02
CA VAL A 103 7.07 10.21 0.54
C VAL A 103 7.87 10.65 1.76
N GLN A 104 8.51 11.82 1.72
CA GLN A 104 9.26 12.36 2.85
C GLN A 104 8.37 12.60 4.06
N GLU A 105 7.23 13.23 3.86
CA GLU A 105 6.24 13.49 4.91
C GLU A 105 5.72 12.19 5.56
N ILE A 106 5.43 11.18 4.74
CA ILE A 106 5.02 9.84 5.21
C ILE A 106 6.16 9.18 6.00
N ALA A 107 7.40 9.25 5.51
CA ALA A 107 8.56 8.66 6.16
C ALA A 107 8.81 9.28 7.54
N GLU A 108 8.72 10.61 7.65
CA GLU A 108 8.86 11.33 8.91
C GLU A 108 7.76 10.94 9.92
N SER A 109 6.52 10.76 9.46
CA SER A 109 5.39 10.35 10.30
C SER A 109 5.49 8.88 10.77
N LEU A 110 6.27 8.06 10.08
CA LEU A 110 6.54 6.66 10.44
C LEU A 110 7.80 6.50 11.31
N LYS A 111 8.50 7.57 11.62
CA LYS A 111 9.74 7.51 12.40
C LYS A 111 9.50 6.92 13.79
N GLY A 112 10.27 5.89 14.13
CA GLY A 112 10.14 5.16 15.40
C GLY A 112 8.99 4.13 15.44
N VAL A 113 8.28 3.93 14.32
CA VAL A 113 7.20 2.94 14.21
C VAL A 113 7.73 1.65 13.57
N ASP A 114 7.50 0.51 14.22
CA ASP A 114 8.00 -0.79 13.78
C ASP A 114 6.94 -1.63 13.05
N ILE A 115 6.42 -1.12 11.94
CA ILE A 115 5.50 -1.87 11.04
C ILE A 115 6.07 -1.99 9.63
N PRO A 116 5.71 -3.03 8.86
CA PRO A 116 6.07 -3.12 7.46
C PRO A 116 5.45 -1.98 6.63
N VAL A 117 6.26 -1.41 5.74
CA VAL A 117 5.85 -0.39 4.77
C VAL A 117 6.11 -0.89 3.36
N LEU A 118 5.06 -1.05 2.59
CA LEU A 118 5.16 -1.46 1.19
C LEU A 118 5.10 -0.23 0.28
N VAL A 119 5.92 -0.22 -0.76
CA VAL A 119 5.99 0.91 -1.71
C VAL A 119 5.62 0.41 -3.11
N LYS A 120 4.50 0.90 -3.65
CA LYS A 120 4.16 0.65 -5.06
C LYS A 120 5.11 1.40 -5.97
N ASN A 121 5.44 0.82 -7.13
CA ASN A 121 6.14 1.58 -8.14
C ASN A 121 5.37 2.87 -8.51
N PRO A 122 6.08 3.97 -8.87
CA PRO A 122 5.44 5.19 -9.32
C PRO A 122 4.57 4.94 -10.57
N VAL A 123 3.67 5.86 -10.87
CA VAL A 123 2.80 5.75 -12.05
C VAL A 123 3.62 5.71 -13.33
N ASN A 124 4.64 6.55 -13.42
CA ASN A 124 5.56 6.60 -14.55
C ASN A 124 6.66 5.53 -14.42
N PRO A 125 7.24 5.06 -15.53
CA PRO A 125 8.32 4.07 -15.53
C PRO A 125 9.67 4.72 -15.14
N ASP A 126 9.74 5.23 -13.92
CA ASP A 126 10.91 5.91 -13.36
C ASP A 126 11.41 5.12 -12.15
N ILE A 127 12.53 4.42 -12.35
CA ILE A 127 13.15 3.60 -11.29
C ILE A 127 13.79 4.46 -10.20
N GLU A 128 14.32 5.64 -10.53
CA GLU A 128 14.99 6.51 -9.57
C GLU A 128 13.98 7.09 -8.56
N LEU A 129 12.78 7.43 -8.99
CA LEU A 129 11.69 7.79 -8.07
C LEU A 129 11.33 6.64 -7.12
N TRP A 130 11.35 5.39 -7.62
CA TRP A 130 11.03 4.24 -6.78
C TRP A 130 12.13 3.94 -5.77
N ILE A 131 13.40 3.98 -6.20
CA ILE A 131 14.56 3.83 -5.31
C ILE A 131 14.59 4.95 -4.28
N GLY A 132 14.45 6.21 -4.71
CA GLY A 132 14.43 7.35 -3.82
C GLY A 132 13.35 7.30 -2.74
N ALA A 133 12.19 6.68 -3.04
CA ALA A 133 11.16 6.43 -2.03
C ALA A 133 11.65 5.48 -0.93
N PHE A 134 12.35 4.39 -1.30
CA PHE A 134 12.96 3.48 -0.32
C PHE A 134 14.06 4.12 0.49
N GLU A 135 14.91 4.91 -0.15
CA GLU A 135 16.00 5.64 0.52
C GLU A 135 15.48 6.62 1.57
N ARG A 136 14.42 7.38 1.26
CA ARG A 136 13.78 8.31 2.22
C ARG A 136 13.22 7.57 3.44
N LEU A 137 12.53 6.46 3.22
CA LEU A 137 12.02 5.63 4.31
C LEU A 137 13.16 5.06 5.15
N TYR A 138 14.19 4.52 4.52
CA TYR A 138 15.35 3.95 5.20
C TYR A 138 16.11 5.00 6.03
N LEU A 139 16.32 6.20 5.50
CA LEU A 139 16.96 7.31 6.22
C LEU A 139 16.15 7.79 7.42
N CYS A 140 14.82 7.58 7.42
CA CYS A 140 13.98 7.81 8.60
C CYS A 140 13.92 6.63 9.57
N GLY A 141 14.71 5.57 9.33
CA GLY A 141 14.81 4.41 10.22
C GLY A 141 13.80 3.29 9.96
N ILE A 142 13.03 3.36 8.87
CA ILE A 142 12.08 2.30 8.50
C ILE A 142 12.84 1.20 7.74
N THR A 143 12.99 0.03 8.36
CA THR A 143 13.77 -1.09 7.82
C THR A 143 12.92 -2.24 7.28
N LYS A 144 11.65 -2.37 7.72
CA LYS A 144 10.71 -3.39 7.24
C LYS A 144 10.04 -2.93 5.94
N LEU A 145 10.79 -2.95 4.84
CA LEU A 145 10.38 -2.44 3.55
C LEU A 145 10.05 -3.56 2.56
N GLY A 146 9.10 -3.31 1.67
CA GLY A 146 8.77 -4.21 0.57
C GLY A 146 8.28 -3.43 -0.65
N ALA A 147 8.50 -3.97 -1.84
CA ALA A 147 8.05 -3.38 -3.09
C ALA A 147 6.75 -4.01 -3.59
N ILE A 148 5.90 -3.21 -4.22
CA ILE A 148 4.71 -3.70 -4.94
C ILE A 148 4.82 -3.28 -6.39
N HIS A 149 4.97 -4.26 -7.28
CA HIS A 149 4.90 -4.02 -8.71
C HIS A 149 3.45 -4.04 -9.20
N ARG A 150 2.97 -2.92 -9.75
CA ARG A 150 1.63 -2.78 -10.33
C ARG A 150 1.64 -2.53 -11.85
N GLY A 151 2.81 -2.42 -12.45
CA GLY A 151 3.00 -1.91 -13.80
C GLY A 151 2.95 -0.38 -13.87
N PHE A 152 3.16 0.16 -15.07
CA PHE A 152 3.35 1.59 -15.33
C PHE A 152 2.33 2.11 -16.32
N SER A 153 2.03 3.41 -16.26
CA SER A 153 1.19 4.06 -17.26
C SER A 153 1.91 4.13 -18.61
N SER A 154 1.14 4.07 -19.68
CA SER A 154 1.61 4.32 -21.05
C SER A 154 0.69 5.34 -21.70
N TYR A 155 1.26 6.23 -22.52
CA TYR A 155 0.48 7.18 -23.32
C TYR A 155 -0.34 6.45 -24.39
N ASN A 156 0.24 5.42 -25.00
CA ASN A 156 -0.43 4.65 -26.04
C ASN A 156 -1.49 3.71 -25.45
N SER A 157 -2.60 3.55 -26.15
CA SER A 157 -3.59 2.51 -25.83
C SER A 157 -2.94 1.14 -25.97
N THR A 158 -3.00 0.36 -24.90
CA THR A 158 -2.46 -0.99 -24.84
C THR A 158 -3.51 -1.96 -24.31
N ARG A 159 -3.27 -3.26 -24.50
CA ARG A 159 -4.12 -4.32 -23.93
C ARG A 159 -4.20 -4.22 -22.39
N TYR A 160 -3.17 -3.70 -21.75
CA TYR A 160 -3.08 -3.61 -20.29
C TYR A 160 -3.32 -2.18 -19.83
N ARG A 161 -4.10 -2.03 -18.78
CA ARG A 161 -4.26 -0.73 -18.09
C ARG A 161 -2.92 -0.18 -17.59
N ASN A 162 -2.04 -1.06 -17.16
CA ASN A 162 -0.70 -0.72 -16.71
C ASN A 162 0.27 -1.69 -17.39
N MET A 163 1.26 -1.17 -18.10
CA MET A 163 2.29 -1.98 -18.76
C MET A 163 3.20 -2.62 -17.72
N PRO A 164 3.42 -3.93 -17.76
CA PRO A 164 4.24 -4.62 -16.75
C PRO A 164 5.68 -4.13 -16.66
N GLN A 165 6.36 -3.92 -17.81
CA GLN A 165 7.76 -3.46 -17.88
C GLN A 165 8.65 -4.16 -16.83
N TRP A 166 8.69 -5.49 -16.86
CA TRP A 166 9.36 -6.34 -15.87
C TRP A 166 10.84 -6.01 -15.65
N GLN A 167 11.52 -5.42 -16.62
CA GLN A 167 12.89 -4.96 -16.51
C GLN A 167 13.10 -3.99 -15.34
N ILE A 168 12.09 -3.16 -15.00
CA ILE A 168 12.19 -2.16 -13.92
C ILE A 168 12.19 -2.84 -12.53
N PRO A 169 11.21 -3.69 -12.16
CA PRO A 169 11.29 -4.38 -10.86
C PRO A 169 12.46 -5.35 -10.75
N ILE A 170 12.92 -5.95 -11.85
CA ILE A 170 14.14 -6.76 -11.85
C ILE A 170 15.36 -5.89 -11.51
N GLU A 171 15.49 -4.73 -12.14
CA GLU A 171 16.57 -3.78 -11.87
C GLU A 171 16.49 -3.23 -10.44
N LEU A 172 15.29 -2.95 -9.92
CA LEU A 172 15.11 -2.56 -8.52
C LEU A 172 15.69 -3.62 -7.57
N LYS A 173 15.37 -4.89 -7.78
CA LYS A 173 15.91 -5.99 -6.96
C LYS A 173 17.43 -6.15 -7.09
N ARG A 174 17.99 -5.83 -8.25
CA ARG A 174 19.44 -5.84 -8.46
C ARG A 174 20.14 -4.75 -7.64
N ARG A 175 19.53 -3.55 -7.56
CA ARG A 175 20.09 -2.41 -6.83
C ARG A 175 19.83 -2.48 -5.32
N ILE A 176 18.64 -2.92 -4.90
CA ILE A 176 18.31 -3.07 -3.48
C ILE A 176 18.21 -4.56 -3.17
N LYS A 177 19.34 -5.14 -2.74
CA LYS A 177 19.43 -6.56 -2.39
C LYS A 177 18.50 -6.86 -1.20
N ASN A 178 17.90 -8.06 -1.23
CA ASN A 178 16.98 -8.57 -0.19
C ASN A 178 15.64 -7.80 -0.03
N LEU A 179 15.32 -6.85 -0.90
CA LEU A 179 14.01 -6.22 -0.90
C LEU A 179 12.94 -7.22 -1.34
N PRO A 180 11.93 -7.55 -0.51
CA PRO A 180 10.76 -8.33 -0.95
C PRO A 180 10.00 -7.59 -2.06
N LEU A 181 9.57 -8.34 -3.08
CA LEU A 181 8.81 -7.82 -4.22
C LEU A 181 7.63 -8.77 -4.52
#